data_e7064ab8c39334da49641eb812ab7623
#
_entry.id   e7064ab8c39334da49641eb812ab7623
#
_cell.length_a   1.000
_cell.length_b   1.000
_cell.length_c   1.000
_cell.angle_alpha   90.00
_cell.angle_beta   90.00
_cell.angle_gamma   90.00
#
_symmetry.space_group_name_H-M   'P 1'
#
loop_
_entity.id
_entity.type
_entity.pdbx_description
1 polymer ?
#
loop_
_entity_poly.entity_id
_entity_poly.type
_entity_poly.pdbx_seq_one_letter_code
_entity_poly.pdbx_strand_id
1 'polypeptide(L)'
;TNLPVQTPEYAKYFNVVDSFDTHAKIPEHFDAVDASARVGHKVALISAGWDPGMFSLNRLYANCILPEGNDYTFWGKGVSQGHSDAIRRIEGVVDARQYTIPVEEALESVRRGDAPNLTTRQKHTRECFVVAEEGADLARIENEIVTMPNYFADYDTTVHFISMEEMKANHSGIPHGGFVI
;
A
#
# COMPACT_ATOMS: atom_id res chain seq x y z
N THR A 1 -1.95 -2.85 -13.65
CA THR A 1 -1.60 -4.26 -13.92
C THR A 1 -2.82 -5.12 -13.58
N ASN A 2 -3.20 -6.05 -14.46
CA ASN A 2 -4.37 -6.91 -14.27
C ASN A 2 -3.93 -8.33 -13.85
N LEU A 3 -3.19 -8.44 -12.76
CA LEU A 3 -2.66 -9.73 -12.26
C LEU A 3 -3.74 -10.80 -12.05
N PRO A 4 -4.94 -10.49 -11.52
CA PRO A 4 -5.97 -11.51 -11.34
C PRO A 4 -6.39 -12.23 -12.63
N VAL A 5 -6.22 -11.60 -13.78
CA VAL A 5 -6.51 -12.19 -15.09
C VAL A 5 -5.25 -12.77 -15.72
N GLN A 6 -4.14 -12.04 -15.69
CA GLN A 6 -2.90 -12.40 -16.38
C GLN A 6 -2.18 -13.59 -15.74
N THR A 7 -2.06 -13.61 -14.41
CA THR A 7 -1.31 -14.68 -13.73
C THR A 7 -1.93 -16.06 -13.96
N PRO A 8 -3.25 -16.27 -13.79
CA PRO A 8 -3.88 -17.57 -14.13
C PRO A 8 -3.71 -17.94 -15.60
N GLU A 9 -3.80 -16.96 -16.51
CA GLU A 9 -3.62 -17.23 -17.95
C GLU A 9 -2.20 -17.74 -18.26
N TYR A 10 -1.18 -17.07 -17.74
CA TYR A 10 0.21 -17.45 -17.97
C TYR A 10 0.62 -18.72 -17.22
N ALA A 11 0.04 -18.98 -16.05
CA ALA A 11 0.32 -20.19 -15.28
C ALA A 11 -0.05 -21.50 -16.00
N LYS A 12 -0.89 -21.46 -17.03
CA LYS A 12 -1.17 -22.60 -17.90
C LYS A 12 0.04 -23.02 -18.74
N TYR A 13 0.94 -22.09 -19.03
CA TYR A 13 2.04 -22.30 -20.00
C TYR A 13 3.41 -22.13 -19.38
N PHE A 14 3.55 -21.32 -18.34
CA PHE A 14 4.83 -20.93 -17.75
C PHE A 14 4.84 -21.11 -16.23
N ASN A 15 6.02 -21.28 -15.65
CA ASN A 15 6.22 -20.99 -14.25
C ASN A 15 6.13 -19.48 -14.06
N VAL A 16 5.38 -19.04 -13.06
CA VAL A 16 5.07 -17.61 -12.87
C VAL A 16 5.42 -17.12 -11.48
N VAL A 17 5.80 -15.85 -11.39
CA VAL A 17 5.92 -15.12 -10.14
C VAL A 17 5.15 -13.81 -10.31
N ASP A 18 4.29 -13.49 -9.34
CA ASP A 18 3.59 -12.21 -9.33
C ASP A 18 3.71 -11.46 -8.00
N SER A 19 3.31 -10.21 -8.01
CA SER A 19 3.31 -9.32 -6.85
C SER A 19 1.89 -8.84 -6.51
N PHE A 20 0.90 -9.69 -6.63
CA PHE A 20 -0.49 -9.34 -6.29
C PHE A 20 -0.61 -8.95 -4.81
N ASP A 21 -1.17 -7.78 -4.52
CA ASP A 21 -1.09 -7.13 -3.21
C ASP A 21 -2.46 -6.76 -2.59
N THR A 22 -3.56 -7.12 -3.21
CA THR A 22 -4.88 -6.89 -2.62
C THR A 22 -5.17 -7.96 -1.57
N HIS A 23 -4.77 -7.74 -0.33
CA HIS A 23 -4.76 -8.73 0.77
C HIS A 23 -6.08 -9.50 0.90
N ALA A 24 -7.22 -8.82 0.89
CA ALA A 24 -8.54 -9.44 1.02
C ALA A 24 -8.88 -10.39 -0.15
N LYS A 25 -8.16 -10.29 -1.26
CA LYS A 25 -8.37 -11.07 -2.49
C LYS A 25 -7.30 -12.12 -2.74
N ILE A 26 -6.31 -12.25 -1.87
CA ILE A 26 -5.22 -13.24 -2.03
C ILE A 26 -5.76 -14.67 -2.07
N PRO A 27 -6.70 -15.11 -1.20
CA PRO A 27 -7.23 -16.46 -1.27
C PRO A 27 -7.91 -16.78 -2.62
N GLU A 28 -8.75 -15.87 -3.12
CA GLU A 28 -9.42 -16.01 -4.42
C GLU A 28 -8.39 -16.08 -5.58
N HIS A 29 -7.37 -15.22 -5.51
CA HIS A 29 -6.29 -15.20 -6.51
C HIS A 29 -5.46 -16.49 -6.46
N PHE A 30 -5.14 -16.98 -5.27
CA PHE A 30 -4.44 -18.24 -5.07
C PHE A 30 -5.19 -19.40 -5.73
N ASP A 31 -6.49 -19.56 -5.46
CA ASP A 31 -7.31 -20.66 -6.00
C ASP A 31 -7.33 -20.62 -7.54
N ALA A 32 -7.48 -19.44 -8.14
CA ALA A 32 -7.48 -19.28 -9.58
C ALA A 32 -6.14 -19.63 -10.22
N VAL A 33 -5.03 -19.18 -9.60
CA VAL A 33 -3.67 -19.45 -10.10
C VAL A 33 -3.28 -20.91 -9.89
N ASP A 34 -3.59 -21.51 -8.73
CA ASP A 34 -3.31 -22.92 -8.43
C ASP A 34 -4.02 -23.85 -9.43
N ALA A 35 -5.31 -23.61 -9.69
CA ALA A 35 -6.06 -24.39 -10.66
C ALA A 35 -5.42 -24.35 -12.06
N SER A 36 -4.99 -23.17 -12.50
CA SER A 36 -4.35 -22.99 -13.81
C SER A 36 -2.96 -23.61 -13.88
N ALA A 37 -2.16 -23.46 -12.83
CA ALA A 37 -0.82 -24.02 -12.73
C ALA A 37 -0.86 -25.57 -12.74
N ARG A 38 -1.81 -26.16 -12.03
CA ARG A 38 -2.02 -27.63 -12.05
C ARG A 38 -2.34 -28.15 -13.44
N VAL A 39 -3.24 -27.48 -14.17
CA VAL A 39 -3.57 -27.85 -15.56
C VAL A 39 -2.34 -27.77 -16.46
N GLY A 40 -1.53 -26.72 -16.28
CA GLY A 40 -0.31 -26.51 -17.06
C GLY A 40 0.90 -27.34 -16.60
N HIS A 41 0.81 -28.08 -15.48
CA HIS A 41 1.97 -28.71 -14.82
C HIS A 41 3.09 -27.70 -14.54
N LYS A 42 2.73 -26.53 -14.01
CA LYS A 42 3.64 -25.40 -13.73
C LYS A 42 3.69 -25.06 -12.24
N VAL A 43 4.66 -24.28 -11.86
CA VAL A 43 4.82 -23.73 -10.52
C VAL A 43 4.45 -22.24 -10.54
N ALA A 44 3.70 -21.81 -9.54
CA ALA A 44 3.36 -20.41 -9.37
C ALA A 44 3.73 -19.93 -7.96
N LEU A 45 4.37 -18.76 -7.88
CA LEU A 45 4.60 -18.03 -6.65
C LEU A 45 3.84 -16.71 -6.75
N ILE A 46 2.81 -16.55 -5.94
CA ILE A 46 2.01 -15.32 -5.93
C ILE A 46 2.40 -14.41 -4.76
N SER A 47 2.02 -13.14 -4.87
CA SER A 47 2.17 -12.15 -3.79
C SER A 47 3.62 -11.99 -3.30
N ALA A 48 4.58 -12.11 -4.20
CA ALA A 48 6.01 -12.00 -3.94
C ALA A 48 6.48 -10.54 -3.93
N GLY A 49 6.05 -9.77 -2.93
CA GLY A 49 6.41 -8.36 -2.75
C GLY A 49 7.03 -8.07 -1.39
N TRP A 50 6.81 -6.85 -0.89
CA TRP A 50 7.20 -6.46 0.46
C TRP A 50 6.15 -6.91 1.49
N ASP A 51 4.91 -6.49 1.32
CA ASP A 51 3.78 -6.89 2.15
C ASP A 51 2.51 -6.91 1.28
N PRO A 52 2.07 -8.07 0.85
CA PRO A 52 2.56 -9.41 1.19
C PRO A 52 3.93 -9.76 0.59
N GLY A 53 4.66 -10.65 1.26
CA GLY A 53 5.97 -11.15 0.83
C GLY A 53 7.02 -11.08 1.94
N MET A 54 8.07 -10.28 1.78
CA MET A 54 9.23 -10.25 2.69
C MET A 54 8.83 -9.93 4.14
N PHE A 55 7.96 -8.95 4.36
CA PHE A 55 7.52 -8.62 5.73
C PHE A 55 6.63 -9.70 6.34
N SER A 56 5.85 -10.42 5.54
CA SER A 56 5.10 -11.58 6.00
C SER A 56 6.03 -12.67 6.54
N LEU A 57 7.13 -12.94 5.84
CA LEU A 57 8.17 -13.88 6.29
C LEU A 57 8.89 -13.37 7.53
N ASN A 58 9.24 -12.09 7.59
CA ASN A 58 9.90 -11.50 8.76
C ASN A 58 9.03 -11.62 10.01
N ARG A 59 7.73 -11.34 9.91
CA ARG A 59 6.79 -11.54 11.03
C ARG A 59 6.68 -13.01 11.44
N LEU A 60 6.62 -13.93 10.48
CA LEU A 60 6.59 -15.36 10.76
C LEU A 60 7.85 -15.80 11.52
N TYR A 61 9.04 -15.40 11.07
CA TYR A 61 10.29 -15.72 11.77
C TYR A 61 10.36 -15.10 13.16
N ALA A 62 9.94 -13.84 13.30
CA ALA A 62 9.89 -13.17 14.60
C ALA A 62 8.98 -13.95 15.59
N ASN A 63 7.81 -14.37 15.15
CA ASN A 63 6.88 -15.16 15.97
C ASN A 63 7.42 -16.58 16.29
N CYS A 64 8.26 -17.16 15.43
CA CYS A 64 8.93 -18.43 15.75
C CYS A 64 10.00 -18.28 16.83
N ILE A 65 10.68 -17.14 16.88
CA ILE A 65 11.77 -16.86 17.86
C ILE A 65 11.18 -16.30 19.16
N LEU A 66 10.16 -15.46 19.07
CA LEU A 66 9.49 -14.77 20.17
C LEU A 66 7.97 -15.03 20.09
N PRO A 67 7.52 -16.24 20.44
CA PRO A 67 6.12 -16.66 20.19
C PRO A 67 5.07 -15.85 20.97
N GLU A 68 5.46 -15.20 22.06
CA GLU A 68 4.59 -14.32 22.84
C GLU A 68 4.82 -12.83 22.53
N GLY A 69 5.65 -12.54 21.52
CA GLY A 69 5.89 -11.17 21.05
C GLY A 69 4.73 -10.63 20.22
N ASN A 70 4.67 -9.30 20.12
CA ASN A 70 3.81 -8.62 19.15
C ASN A 70 4.67 -8.06 18.04
N ASP A 71 4.16 -8.05 16.82
CA ASP A 71 4.83 -7.39 15.70
C ASP A 71 4.04 -6.15 15.23
N TYR A 72 4.78 -5.13 14.86
CA TYR A 72 4.23 -3.87 14.35
C TYR A 72 4.92 -3.50 13.06
N THR A 73 4.15 -3.33 11.98
CA THR A 73 4.66 -2.84 10.70
C THR A 73 4.36 -1.36 10.56
N PHE A 74 5.39 -0.57 10.28
CA PHE A 74 5.29 0.85 9.97
C PHE A 74 5.79 1.13 8.55
N TRP A 75 5.09 2.02 7.85
CA TRP A 75 5.40 2.44 6.49
C TRP A 75 5.77 3.92 6.45
N GLY A 76 6.76 4.28 5.67
CA GLY A 76 7.17 5.68 5.48
C GLY A 76 8.51 6.00 6.13
N LYS A 77 8.87 7.26 6.17
CA LYS A 77 8.21 8.36 5.44
C LYS A 77 8.54 8.23 3.94
N GLY A 78 7.53 8.32 3.07
CA GLY A 78 7.79 8.31 1.63
C GLY A 78 6.53 8.13 0.78
N VAL A 79 6.71 8.25 -0.53
CA VAL A 79 5.63 8.23 -1.51
C VAL A 79 5.09 6.82 -1.72
N SER A 80 3.80 6.63 -1.49
CA SER A 80 3.08 5.42 -1.89
C SER A 80 2.61 5.52 -3.34
N GLN A 81 3.12 4.65 -4.20
CA GLN A 81 2.79 4.65 -5.62
C GLN A 81 1.32 4.27 -5.87
N GLY A 82 0.83 3.22 -5.22
CA GLY A 82 -0.55 2.76 -5.38
C GLY A 82 -1.58 3.79 -4.91
N HIS A 83 -1.35 4.43 -3.77
CA HIS A 83 -2.24 5.48 -3.27
C HIS A 83 -2.17 6.75 -4.14
N SER A 84 -0.99 7.13 -4.59
CA SER A 84 -0.82 8.24 -5.53
C SER A 84 -1.56 7.99 -6.84
N ASP A 85 -1.52 6.75 -7.35
CA ASP A 85 -2.21 6.35 -8.56
C ASP A 85 -3.75 6.36 -8.39
N ALA A 86 -4.24 5.99 -7.22
CA ALA A 86 -5.68 6.08 -6.91
C ALA A 86 -6.18 7.52 -6.96
N ILE A 87 -5.43 8.48 -6.41
CA ILE A 87 -5.77 9.92 -6.47
C ILE A 87 -5.75 10.43 -7.93
N ARG A 88 -4.75 10.05 -8.71
CA ARG A 88 -4.65 10.46 -10.13
C ARG A 88 -5.81 10.01 -11.02
N ARG A 89 -6.63 9.07 -10.56
CA ARG A 89 -7.83 8.61 -11.30
C ARG A 89 -9.08 9.44 -11.01
N ILE A 90 -9.02 10.36 -10.05
CA ILE A 90 -10.12 11.28 -9.75
C ILE A 90 -10.20 12.32 -10.86
N GLU A 91 -11.41 12.56 -11.37
CA GLU A 91 -11.66 13.57 -12.40
C GLU A 91 -11.19 14.95 -11.94
N GLY A 92 -10.48 15.67 -12.79
CA GLY A 92 -9.91 16.99 -12.51
C GLY A 92 -8.56 16.94 -11.78
N VAL A 93 -7.97 15.77 -11.57
CA VAL A 93 -6.61 15.63 -11.03
C VAL A 93 -5.62 15.40 -12.17
N VAL A 94 -4.59 16.24 -12.23
CA VAL A 94 -3.49 16.16 -13.23
C VAL A 94 -2.35 15.27 -12.73
N ASP A 95 -1.92 15.45 -11.47
CA ASP A 95 -0.90 14.63 -10.82
C ASP A 95 -1.11 14.61 -9.30
N ALA A 96 -0.58 13.58 -8.64
CA ALA A 96 -0.65 13.45 -7.19
C ALA A 96 0.52 12.65 -6.62
N ARG A 97 0.90 13.00 -5.39
CA ARG A 97 1.81 12.22 -4.54
C ARG A 97 1.19 12.07 -3.16
N GLN A 98 1.15 10.84 -2.69
CA GLN A 98 0.70 10.54 -1.33
C GLN A 98 1.88 10.05 -0.50
N TYR A 99 2.05 10.65 0.67
CA TYR A 99 3.03 10.26 1.67
C TYR A 99 2.36 9.53 2.82
N THR A 100 2.87 8.34 3.13
CA THR A 100 2.54 7.64 4.37
C THR A 100 3.55 8.06 5.43
N ILE A 101 3.06 8.46 6.59
CA ILE A 101 3.88 9.00 7.67
C ILE A 101 3.56 8.25 8.96
N PRO A 102 4.52 7.55 9.58
CA PRO A 102 4.31 6.96 10.90
C PRO A 102 3.98 8.03 11.94
N VAL A 103 3.03 7.72 12.82
CA VAL A 103 2.77 8.54 14.00
C VAL A 103 3.88 8.30 15.01
N GLU A 104 4.65 9.33 15.32
CA GLU A 104 5.87 9.21 16.14
C GLU A 104 5.57 8.67 17.55
N GLU A 105 4.48 9.12 18.16
CA GLU A 105 4.06 8.65 19.49
C GLU A 105 3.78 7.14 19.50
N ALA A 106 3.12 6.63 18.46
CA ALA A 106 2.85 5.21 18.30
C ALA A 106 4.16 4.42 18.11
N LEU A 107 5.05 4.95 17.28
CA LEU A 107 6.35 4.35 17.01
C LEU A 107 7.21 4.26 18.28
N GLU A 108 7.30 5.33 19.05
CA GLU A 108 8.05 5.39 20.31
C GLU A 108 7.44 4.49 21.39
N SER A 109 6.10 4.39 21.46
CA SER A 109 5.41 3.46 22.36
C SER A 109 5.82 2.01 22.08
N VAL A 110 5.82 1.61 20.80
CA VAL A 110 6.26 0.27 20.40
C VAL A 110 7.74 0.03 20.74
N ARG A 111 8.61 1.00 20.45
CA ARG A 111 10.06 0.91 20.76
C ARG A 111 10.35 0.77 22.25
N ARG A 112 9.55 1.37 23.11
CA ARG A 112 9.66 1.21 24.57
C ARG A 112 9.17 -0.14 25.08
N GLY A 113 8.51 -0.93 24.23
CA GLY A 113 7.94 -2.22 24.62
C GLY A 113 6.57 -2.13 25.30
N ASP A 114 5.85 -1.02 25.13
CA ASP A 114 4.52 -0.81 25.73
C ASP A 114 3.45 -1.77 25.14
N ALA A 115 3.77 -2.44 24.03
CA ALA A 115 2.90 -3.37 23.30
C ALA A 115 1.47 -2.83 23.04
N PRO A 116 1.29 -1.59 22.51
CA PRO A 116 -0.01 -0.96 22.38
C PRO A 116 -0.88 -1.67 21.34
N ASN A 117 -2.19 -1.68 21.54
CA ASN A 117 -3.14 -2.08 20.51
C ASN A 117 -3.47 -0.86 19.63
N LEU A 118 -2.82 -0.77 18.46
CA LEU A 118 -2.90 0.37 17.57
C LEU A 118 -3.83 0.11 16.39
N THR A 119 -4.79 1.01 16.20
CA THR A 119 -5.59 1.06 14.97
C THR A 119 -4.75 1.60 13.81
N THR A 120 -5.22 1.41 12.59
CA THR A 120 -4.61 1.96 11.36
C THR A 120 -4.37 3.48 11.47
N ARG A 121 -5.37 4.22 11.94
CA ARG A 121 -5.34 5.67 12.15
C ARG A 121 -4.29 6.10 13.19
N GLN A 122 -4.11 5.30 14.22
CA GLN A 122 -3.11 5.59 15.25
C GLN A 122 -1.68 5.30 14.81
N LYS A 123 -1.49 4.44 13.82
CA LYS A 123 -0.15 4.09 13.31
C LYS A 123 0.39 5.06 12.27
N HIS A 124 -0.48 5.56 11.38
CA HIS A 124 -0.07 6.35 10.23
C HIS A 124 -1.03 7.48 9.93
N THR A 125 -0.47 8.61 9.48
CA THR A 125 -1.20 9.67 8.79
C THR A 125 -0.92 9.65 7.30
N ARG A 126 -1.72 10.38 6.54
CA ARG A 126 -1.60 10.54 5.08
C ARG A 126 -1.46 12.01 4.73
N GLU A 127 -0.46 12.37 3.95
CA GLU A 127 -0.36 13.67 3.30
C GLU A 127 -0.43 13.49 1.78
N CYS A 128 -1.36 14.19 1.16
CA CYS A 128 -1.59 14.13 -0.28
C CYS A 128 -1.29 15.49 -0.89
N PHE A 129 -0.36 15.52 -1.85
CA PHE A 129 -0.06 16.70 -2.66
C PHE A 129 -0.68 16.48 -4.03
N VAL A 130 -1.56 17.38 -4.45
CA VAL A 130 -2.43 17.22 -5.62
C VAL A 130 -2.31 18.41 -6.55
N VAL A 131 -2.08 18.15 -7.80
CA VAL A 131 -2.19 19.15 -8.88
C VAL A 131 -3.54 18.94 -9.55
N ALA A 132 -4.43 19.92 -9.43
CA ALA A 132 -5.74 19.90 -10.05
C ALA A 132 -5.73 20.67 -11.38
N GLU A 133 -6.69 20.35 -12.25
CA GLU A 133 -6.97 21.13 -13.46
C GLU A 133 -7.44 22.54 -13.11
N GLU A 134 -7.22 23.49 -14.00
CA GLU A 134 -7.71 24.86 -13.83
C GLU A 134 -9.24 24.88 -13.79
N GLY A 135 -9.80 25.47 -12.73
CA GLY A 135 -11.25 25.53 -12.51
C GLY A 135 -11.88 24.26 -11.94
N ALA A 136 -11.10 23.24 -11.59
CA ALA A 136 -11.61 22.04 -10.93
C ALA A 136 -12.22 22.35 -9.56
N ASP A 137 -13.23 21.57 -9.19
CA ASP A 137 -13.85 21.65 -7.84
C ASP A 137 -12.94 20.97 -6.79
N LEU A 138 -12.09 21.78 -6.16
CA LEU A 138 -11.12 21.33 -5.17
C LEU A 138 -11.79 20.67 -3.96
N ALA A 139 -12.94 21.20 -3.53
CA ALA A 139 -13.65 20.64 -2.36
C ALA A 139 -14.20 19.24 -2.66
N ARG A 140 -14.70 19.01 -3.89
CA ARG A 140 -15.11 17.69 -4.34
C ARG A 140 -13.93 16.72 -4.38
N ILE A 141 -12.81 17.14 -4.98
CA ILE A 141 -11.60 16.30 -5.08
C ILE A 141 -11.10 15.93 -3.70
N GLU A 142 -10.99 16.88 -2.78
CA GLU A 142 -10.57 16.62 -1.40
C GLU A 142 -11.51 15.61 -0.71
N ASN A 143 -12.82 15.82 -0.82
CA ASN A 143 -13.80 14.92 -0.24
C ASN A 143 -13.70 13.50 -0.82
N GLU A 144 -13.53 13.36 -2.13
CA GLU A 144 -13.34 12.06 -2.78
C GLU A 144 -12.07 11.35 -2.29
N ILE A 145 -10.99 12.09 -2.05
CA ILE A 145 -9.76 11.53 -1.50
C ILE A 145 -9.99 11.04 -0.08
N VAL A 146 -10.41 11.91 0.85
CA VAL A 146 -10.47 11.58 2.29
C VAL A 146 -11.51 10.51 2.62
N THR A 147 -12.51 10.34 1.77
CA THR A 147 -13.56 9.31 1.94
C THR A 147 -13.33 8.04 1.13
N MET A 148 -12.23 7.96 0.34
CA MET A 148 -11.96 6.83 -0.55
C MET A 148 -11.76 5.53 0.25
N PRO A 149 -12.63 4.52 0.05
CA PRO A 149 -12.54 3.25 0.76
C PRO A 149 -11.24 2.51 0.44
N ASN A 150 -10.71 1.79 1.40
CA ASN A 150 -9.49 0.98 1.32
C ASN A 150 -8.18 1.77 1.11
N TYR A 151 -8.25 3.09 0.92
CA TYR A 151 -7.07 3.94 0.70
C TYR A 151 -6.92 5.00 1.78
N PHE A 152 -7.96 5.79 2.05
CA PHE A 152 -7.87 7.00 2.89
C PHE A 152 -8.90 7.08 4.01
N ALA A 153 -10.08 6.47 3.86
CA ALA A 153 -11.19 6.60 4.81
C ALA A 153 -10.84 6.21 6.26
N ASP A 154 -9.89 5.28 6.43
CA ASP A 154 -9.45 4.80 7.74
C ASP A 154 -8.24 5.56 8.32
N TYR A 155 -7.86 6.68 7.70
CA TYR A 155 -6.68 7.46 8.08
C TYR A 155 -7.02 8.92 8.35
N ASP A 156 -6.18 9.59 9.14
CA ASP A 156 -6.14 11.05 9.16
C ASP A 156 -5.38 11.51 7.93
N THR A 157 -6.11 12.12 7.00
CA THR A 157 -5.60 12.51 5.68
C THR A 157 -5.68 14.01 5.51
N THR A 158 -4.56 14.62 5.12
CA THR A 158 -4.47 16.03 4.74
C THR A 158 -4.22 16.13 3.25
N VAL A 159 -4.94 17.03 2.58
CA VAL A 159 -4.81 17.28 1.14
C VAL A 159 -4.28 18.70 0.91
N HIS A 160 -3.22 18.81 0.12
CA HIS A 160 -2.59 20.06 -0.29
C HIS A 160 -2.71 20.20 -1.81
N PHE A 161 -3.35 21.27 -2.27
CA PHE A 161 -3.36 21.60 -3.70
C PHE A 161 -2.16 22.47 -4.01
N ILE A 162 -1.33 22.02 -4.95
CA ILE A 162 -0.06 22.66 -5.31
C ILE A 162 0.08 22.81 -6.85
N SER A 163 1.04 23.61 -7.28
CA SER A 163 1.38 23.75 -8.69
C SER A 163 2.16 22.55 -9.23
N MET A 164 2.17 22.39 -10.56
CA MET A 164 3.00 21.36 -11.22
C MET A 164 4.51 21.65 -11.03
N GLU A 165 4.91 22.91 -10.93
CA GLU A 165 6.30 23.29 -10.66
C GLU A 165 6.73 22.82 -9.26
N GLU A 166 5.90 23.06 -8.26
CA GLU A 166 6.15 22.63 -6.89
C GLU A 166 6.15 21.09 -6.81
N MET A 167 5.23 20.41 -7.47
CA MET A 167 5.20 18.94 -7.55
C MET A 167 6.53 18.39 -8.07
N LYS A 168 7.06 18.95 -9.15
CA LYS A 168 8.34 18.52 -9.76
C LYS A 168 9.53 18.86 -8.89
N ALA A 169 9.53 20.02 -8.25
CA ALA A 169 10.66 20.50 -7.44
C ALA A 169 10.78 19.72 -6.11
N ASN A 170 9.66 19.46 -5.44
CA ASN A 170 9.65 19.03 -4.05
C ASN A 170 9.11 17.60 -3.83
N HIS A 171 8.38 17.04 -4.81
CA HIS A 171 7.67 15.78 -4.63
C HIS A 171 8.06 14.68 -5.64
N SER A 172 9.25 14.77 -6.22
CA SER A 172 9.85 13.73 -7.07
C SER A 172 10.58 12.62 -6.28
N GLY A 173 10.25 12.48 -5.01
CA GLY A 173 10.99 11.66 -4.05
C GLY A 173 10.87 10.15 -4.23
N ILE A 174 11.69 9.45 -3.45
CA ILE A 174 11.82 8.00 -3.43
C ILE A 174 10.53 7.36 -2.90
N PRO A 175 10.10 6.21 -3.44
CA PRO A 175 9.02 5.42 -2.85
C PRO A 175 9.26 5.11 -1.38
N HIS A 176 8.19 4.97 -0.62
CA HIS A 176 8.33 4.63 0.78
C HIS A 176 8.86 3.21 0.97
N GLY A 177 9.67 3.03 2.00
CA GLY A 177 9.97 1.74 2.59
C GLY A 177 9.10 1.47 3.80
N GLY A 178 9.47 0.45 4.56
CA GLY A 178 8.82 0.11 5.81
C GLY A 178 9.76 -0.67 6.70
N PHE A 179 9.33 -0.91 7.92
CA PHE A 179 10.06 -1.72 8.89
C PHE A 179 9.10 -2.40 9.86
N VAL A 180 9.56 -3.50 10.43
CA VAL A 180 8.85 -4.28 11.45
C VAL A 180 9.62 -4.16 12.76
N ILE A 181 8.90 -3.90 13.84
CA ILE A 181 9.42 -3.94 15.20
C ILE A 181 8.76 -5.09 15.92
#